data_2af97dd17d00b63cdf2ad805053ee242
#
_entry.id   2af97dd17d00b63cdf2ad805053ee242
#
_cell.length_a   1.000
_cell.length_b   1.000
_cell.length_c   1.000
_cell.angle_alpha   90.00
_cell.angle_beta   90.00
_cell.angle_gamma   90.00
#
_symmetry.space_group_name_H-M   'P 1'
#
loop_
_entity.id
_entity.type
_entity.pdbx_description
1 polymer ?
#
loop_
_entity_poly.entity_id
_entity_poly.type
_entity_poly.pdbx_seq_one_letter_code
_entity_poly.pdbx_strand_id
1 'polypeptide(L)'
;SRPCPYRHGLYQTLLSLEIMFSLSHPQLTDCRRLFLRNYEVLINIGVHEFEKKGEQRILINVDLFIPLAMSTPKDDLLDEVVDYDFIRSTIAKRMAQGHIHLQETLCDDVVKAMLTHPKVRAVRVSTEKPDVYPDCDSVGVEVFRIKDAA
;
A
#
# COMPACT_ATOMS: atom_id res chain seq x y z
N SER A 1 2.52 26.87 -21.04
CA SER A 1 3.33 25.75 -21.53
C SER A 1 2.49 24.48 -21.53
N ARG A 2 2.38 23.84 -22.68
CA ARG A 2 1.62 22.58 -22.81
C ARG A 2 2.36 21.46 -22.07
N PRO A 3 1.68 20.62 -21.26
CA PRO A 3 2.33 19.44 -20.68
C PRO A 3 2.74 18.48 -21.79
N CYS A 4 3.96 17.96 -21.67
CA CYS A 4 4.54 17.04 -22.64
C CYS A 4 3.74 15.72 -22.64
N PRO A 5 3.12 15.31 -23.76
CA PRO A 5 2.27 14.12 -23.78
C PRO A 5 3.03 12.79 -23.60
N TYR A 6 4.36 12.82 -23.67
CA TYR A 6 5.20 11.63 -23.57
C TYR A 6 5.46 11.14 -22.12
N ARG A 7 5.23 11.97 -21.10
CA ARG A 7 5.46 11.57 -19.70
C ARG A 7 4.43 10.56 -19.17
N HIS A 8 3.18 10.66 -19.61
CA HIS A 8 2.13 9.74 -19.12
C HIS A 8 2.28 8.31 -19.65
N GLY A 9 2.70 8.15 -20.89
CA GLY A 9 2.87 6.82 -21.49
C GLY A 9 4.03 6.01 -20.86
N LEU A 10 5.16 6.67 -20.56
CA LEU A 10 6.32 6.03 -19.94
C LEU A 10 6.04 5.61 -18.49
N TYR A 11 5.32 6.41 -17.73
CA TYR A 11 4.94 6.08 -16.35
C TYR A 11 4.00 4.87 -16.28
N GLN A 12 3.01 4.80 -17.16
CA GLN A 12 2.11 3.65 -17.23
C GLN A 12 2.82 2.38 -17.67
N THR A 13 3.81 2.49 -18.57
CA THR A 13 4.59 1.35 -19.03
C THR A 13 5.55 0.84 -17.95
N LEU A 14 6.17 1.74 -17.18
CA LEU A 14 7.04 1.40 -16.06
C LEU A 14 6.26 0.76 -14.91
N LEU A 15 5.11 1.32 -14.54
CA LEU A 15 4.20 0.74 -13.55
C LEU A 15 3.71 -0.66 -13.96
N SER A 16 3.42 -0.86 -15.24
CA SER A 16 3.02 -2.16 -15.78
C SER A 16 4.15 -3.18 -15.70
N LEU A 17 5.40 -2.75 -15.97
CA LEU A 17 6.60 -3.60 -15.86
C LEU A 17 6.89 -3.96 -14.40
N GLU A 18 6.81 -3.03 -13.46
CA GLU A 18 6.99 -3.30 -12.03
C GLU A 18 5.93 -4.27 -11.50
N ILE A 19 4.68 -4.11 -11.91
CA ILE A 19 3.60 -5.05 -11.57
C ILE A 19 3.89 -6.43 -12.17
N MET A 20 4.36 -6.52 -13.42
CA MET A 20 4.73 -7.78 -14.05
C MET A 20 5.90 -8.46 -13.34
N PHE A 21 6.92 -7.69 -12.89
CA PHE A 21 8.04 -8.23 -12.11
C PHE A 21 7.59 -8.79 -10.76
N SER A 22 6.71 -8.08 -10.05
CA SER A 22 6.15 -8.55 -8.78
C SER A 22 5.32 -9.83 -8.96
N LEU A 23 4.51 -9.90 -10.02
CA LEU A 23 3.67 -11.06 -10.33
C LEU A 23 4.46 -12.25 -10.90
N SER A 24 5.70 -12.03 -11.39
CA SER A 24 6.54 -13.10 -11.93
C SER A 24 7.36 -13.83 -10.86
N HIS A 25 7.36 -13.37 -9.60
CA HIS A 25 8.05 -14.06 -8.52
C HIS A 25 7.44 -15.46 -8.30
N PRO A 26 8.26 -16.52 -8.16
CA PRO A 26 7.73 -17.89 -8.07
C PRO A 26 6.70 -18.11 -6.95
N GLN A 27 6.84 -17.41 -5.84
CA GLN A 27 5.89 -17.51 -4.72
C GLN A 27 4.59 -16.73 -4.95
N LEU A 28 4.53 -15.89 -5.98
CA LEU A 28 3.36 -15.09 -6.33
C LEU A 28 2.65 -15.59 -7.59
N THR A 29 3.10 -16.71 -8.16
CA THR A 29 2.37 -17.39 -9.23
C THR A 29 1.00 -17.83 -8.70
N ASP A 30 0.00 -17.76 -9.56
CA ASP A 30 -1.39 -18.10 -9.20
C ASP A 30 -1.92 -17.30 -8.00
N CYS A 31 -1.54 -16.04 -7.90
CA CYS A 31 -2.08 -15.11 -6.92
C CYS A 31 -3.04 -14.10 -7.57
N ARG A 32 -4.02 -13.70 -6.79
CA ARG A 32 -4.87 -12.55 -7.05
C ARG A 32 -4.30 -11.35 -6.30
N ARG A 33 -4.27 -10.19 -6.95
CA ARG A 33 -3.92 -8.94 -6.28
C ARG A 33 -5.20 -8.22 -5.87
N LEU A 34 -5.35 -7.97 -4.57
CA LEU A 34 -6.36 -7.10 -4.00
C LEU A 34 -5.68 -5.80 -3.61
N PHE A 35 -6.20 -4.64 -4.00
CA PHE A 35 -5.49 -3.39 -3.77
C PHE A 35 -6.40 -2.25 -3.32
N LEU A 36 -5.79 -1.34 -2.56
CA LEU A 36 -6.32 -0.04 -2.18
C LEU A 36 -5.38 1.03 -2.74
N ARG A 37 -5.93 2.00 -3.47
CA ARG A 37 -5.15 3.00 -4.20
C ARG A 37 -5.42 4.40 -3.68
N ASN A 38 -4.33 5.12 -3.32
CA ASN A 38 -4.38 6.52 -2.91
C ASN A 38 -5.39 6.79 -1.78
N TYR A 39 -5.38 5.91 -0.78
CA TYR A 39 -6.21 6.11 0.40
C TYR A 39 -5.67 7.30 1.20
N GLU A 40 -6.46 8.37 1.28
CA GLU A 40 -6.08 9.60 1.95
C GLU A 40 -6.43 9.54 3.43
N VAL A 41 -5.44 9.77 4.28
CA VAL A 41 -5.62 9.91 5.72
C VAL A 41 -4.96 11.19 6.21
N LEU A 42 -5.52 11.79 7.27
CA LEU A 42 -4.95 12.94 7.95
C LEU A 42 -4.36 12.46 9.28
N ILE A 43 -3.06 12.60 9.44
CA ILE A 43 -2.35 12.13 10.64
C ILE A 43 -1.25 13.09 11.07
N ASN A 44 -0.90 13.03 12.34
CA ASN A 44 0.32 13.65 12.85
C ASN A 44 1.51 12.74 12.54
N ILE A 45 2.37 13.15 11.63
CA ILE A 45 3.55 12.39 11.22
C ILE A 45 4.69 13.35 10.90
N GLY A 46 5.91 12.98 11.27
CA GLY A 46 7.11 13.68 10.90
C GLY A 46 7.98 14.07 12.07
N VAL A 47 9.23 14.45 11.74
CA VAL A 47 10.28 14.84 12.69
C VAL A 47 10.57 16.33 12.66
N HIS A 48 10.24 17.03 11.58
CA HIS A 48 10.45 18.45 11.42
C HIS A 48 9.47 19.26 12.29
N GLU A 49 9.89 20.43 12.78
CA GLU A 49 9.05 21.26 13.63
C GLU A 49 7.75 21.68 12.96
N PHE A 50 7.77 21.98 11.66
CA PHE A 50 6.57 22.33 10.94
C PHE A 50 5.59 21.15 10.80
N GLU A 51 6.11 19.92 10.80
CA GLU A 51 5.30 18.69 10.69
C GLU A 51 4.63 18.35 12.03
N LYS A 52 5.17 18.81 13.15
CA LYS A 52 4.61 18.57 14.48
C LYS A 52 3.45 19.50 14.83
N LYS A 53 3.21 20.56 14.05
CA LYS A 53 2.20 21.59 14.33
C LYS A 53 0.79 21.23 13.91
N GLY A 54 0.58 20.10 13.24
CA GLY A 54 -0.73 19.71 12.77
C GLY A 54 -0.73 18.40 12.01
N GLU A 55 -1.90 18.02 11.57
CA GLU A 55 -2.08 16.83 10.76
C GLU A 55 -1.62 17.08 9.31
N GLN A 56 -1.05 16.06 8.72
CA GLN A 56 -0.66 16.05 7.32
C GLN A 56 -1.49 15.04 6.56
N ARG A 57 -1.68 15.32 5.28
CA ARG A 57 -2.28 14.39 4.33
C ARG A 57 -1.25 13.35 3.93
N ILE A 58 -1.62 12.07 4.08
CA ILE A 58 -0.83 10.92 3.65
C ILE A 58 -1.67 10.12 2.67
N LEU A 59 -1.06 9.71 1.57
CA LEU A 59 -1.66 8.76 0.63
C LEU A 59 -1.08 7.38 0.87
N ILE A 60 -1.93 6.41 1.12
CA ILE A 60 -1.52 5.04 1.40
C ILE A 60 -2.01 4.14 0.28
N ASN A 61 -1.10 3.33 -0.25
CA ASN A 61 -1.39 2.32 -1.26
C ASN A 61 -1.03 0.95 -0.69
N VAL A 62 -1.92 -0.01 -0.85
CA VAL A 62 -1.71 -1.38 -0.40
C VAL A 62 -2.06 -2.34 -1.53
N ASP A 63 -1.16 -3.28 -1.81
CA ASP A 63 -1.41 -4.42 -2.67
C ASP A 63 -1.25 -5.69 -1.84
N LEU A 64 -2.30 -6.49 -1.76
CA LEU A 64 -2.27 -7.81 -1.14
C LEU A 64 -2.22 -8.88 -2.22
N PHE A 65 -1.32 -9.84 -2.07
CA PHE A 65 -1.20 -10.98 -2.97
C PHE A 65 -1.74 -12.23 -2.27
N ILE A 66 -2.79 -12.79 -2.84
CA ILE A 66 -3.57 -13.88 -2.24
C ILE A 66 -3.62 -15.04 -3.22
N PRO A 67 -3.25 -16.26 -2.81
CA PRO A 67 -3.36 -17.42 -3.71
C PRO A 67 -4.77 -17.55 -4.28
N LEU A 68 -4.88 -17.83 -5.56
CA LEU A 68 -6.18 -18.06 -6.22
C LEU A 68 -6.97 -19.18 -5.53
N ALA A 69 -6.28 -20.21 -5.06
CA ALA A 69 -6.92 -21.31 -4.33
C ALA A 69 -7.63 -20.85 -3.04
N MET A 70 -7.20 -19.74 -2.46
CA MET A 70 -7.76 -19.19 -1.20
C MET A 70 -8.70 -18.00 -1.44
N SER A 71 -8.87 -17.56 -2.69
CA SER A 71 -9.59 -16.33 -3.02
C SER A 71 -10.53 -16.47 -4.21
N THR A 72 -10.78 -17.70 -4.67
CA THR A 72 -11.73 -17.97 -5.76
C THR A 72 -13.05 -18.44 -5.17
N PRO A 73 -14.10 -17.63 -5.23
CA PRO A 73 -15.39 -18.00 -4.68
C PRO A 73 -16.04 -19.11 -5.49
N LYS A 74 -16.73 -20.03 -4.83
CA LYS A 74 -17.52 -21.08 -5.44
C LYS A 74 -19.02 -20.74 -5.46
N ASP A 75 -19.47 -20.04 -4.42
CA ASP A 75 -20.88 -19.71 -4.20
C ASP A 75 -21.12 -18.20 -4.21
N ASP A 76 -20.12 -17.41 -4.67
CA ASP A 76 -20.18 -15.93 -4.75
C ASP A 76 -20.44 -15.27 -3.39
N LEU A 77 -19.84 -15.80 -2.34
CA LEU A 77 -19.99 -15.32 -0.97
C LEU A 77 -18.74 -14.55 -0.50
N LEU A 78 -18.94 -13.51 0.29
CA LEU A 78 -17.87 -12.65 0.80
C LEU A 78 -16.86 -13.40 1.68
N ASP A 79 -17.30 -14.40 2.44
CA ASP A 79 -16.45 -15.20 3.33
C ASP A 79 -15.48 -16.14 2.57
N GLU A 80 -15.68 -16.31 1.27
CA GLU A 80 -14.80 -17.10 0.41
C GLU A 80 -13.58 -16.31 -0.10
N VAL A 81 -13.55 -15.01 0.13
CA VAL A 81 -12.50 -14.09 -0.35
C VAL A 81 -11.94 -13.27 0.80
N VAL A 82 -10.88 -12.49 0.54
CA VAL A 82 -10.44 -11.46 1.48
C VAL A 82 -11.28 -10.21 1.22
N ASP A 83 -12.00 -9.75 2.26
CA ASP A 83 -12.77 -8.53 2.21
C ASP A 83 -11.80 -7.32 2.16
N TYR A 84 -11.94 -6.46 1.17
CA TYR A 84 -11.09 -5.28 1.07
C TYR A 84 -11.30 -4.27 2.22
N ASP A 85 -12.40 -4.33 2.94
CA ASP A 85 -12.60 -3.53 4.16
C ASP A 85 -11.55 -3.85 5.23
N PHE A 86 -10.98 -5.06 5.22
CA PHE A 86 -9.85 -5.43 6.06
C PHE A 86 -8.67 -4.47 5.90
N ILE A 87 -8.37 -4.02 4.68
CA ILE A 87 -7.27 -3.09 4.42
C ILE A 87 -7.51 -1.77 5.13
N ARG A 88 -8.69 -1.18 4.94
CA ARG A 88 -9.04 0.10 5.54
C ARG A 88 -9.11 0.04 7.06
N SER A 89 -9.73 -0.99 7.61
CA SER A 89 -9.86 -1.15 9.06
C SER A 89 -8.51 -1.38 9.74
N THR A 90 -7.61 -2.09 9.10
CA THR A 90 -6.25 -2.31 9.60
C THR A 90 -5.46 -1.00 9.65
N ILE A 91 -5.55 -0.19 8.60
CA ILE A 91 -4.92 1.13 8.57
C ILE A 91 -5.52 2.03 9.65
N ALA A 92 -6.84 2.08 9.78
CA ALA A 92 -7.52 2.89 10.78
C ALA A 92 -7.10 2.51 12.21
N LYS A 93 -6.96 1.23 12.49
CA LYS A 93 -6.44 0.72 13.77
C LYS A 93 -5.04 1.26 14.08
N ARG A 94 -4.15 1.25 13.08
CA ARG A 94 -2.79 1.78 13.27
C ARG A 94 -2.82 3.28 13.51
N MET A 95 -3.64 4.02 12.78
CA MET A 95 -3.76 5.47 12.96
C MET A 95 -4.23 5.86 14.36
N ALA A 96 -5.07 5.05 14.99
CA ALA A 96 -5.58 5.28 16.33
C ALA A 96 -4.52 5.08 17.45
N GLN A 97 -3.34 4.53 17.13
CA GLN A 97 -2.27 4.25 18.11
C GLN A 97 -1.38 5.45 18.42
N GLY A 98 -1.63 6.62 17.84
CA GLY A 98 -0.95 7.86 18.16
C GLY A 98 0.08 8.31 17.12
N HIS A 99 0.91 9.29 17.52
CA HIS A 99 1.88 9.95 16.64
C HIS A 99 2.91 8.98 16.08
N ILE A 100 3.27 9.21 14.80
CA ILE A 100 4.30 8.47 14.09
C ILE A 100 5.37 9.47 13.65
N HIS A 101 6.65 9.18 13.89
CA HIS A 101 7.74 10.06 13.48
C HIS A 101 8.15 9.85 12.02
N LEU A 102 8.19 8.60 11.58
CA LEU A 102 8.73 8.22 10.26
C LEU A 102 7.70 7.50 9.40
N GLN A 103 7.72 7.79 8.10
CA GLN A 103 6.92 7.04 7.13
C GLN A 103 7.30 5.56 7.09
N GLU A 104 8.58 5.25 7.29
CA GLU A 104 9.10 3.88 7.37
C GLU A 104 8.39 3.10 8.48
N THR A 105 8.22 3.70 9.64
CA THR A 105 7.50 3.08 10.77
C THR A 105 6.05 2.77 10.40
N LEU A 106 5.36 3.74 9.81
CA LEU A 106 3.98 3.53 9.36
C LEU A 106 3.89 2.42 8.34
N CYS A 107 4.76 2.45 7.34
CA CYS A 107 4.79 1.47 6.27
C CYS A 107 5.04 0.06 6.80
N ASP A 108 6.04 -0.10 7.68
CA ASP A 108 6.40 -1.39 8.28
C ASP A 108 5.28 -1.94 9.17
N ASP A 109 4.63 -1.07 9.95
CA ASP A 109 3.54 -1.49 10.83
C ASP A 109 2.32 -1.97 10.02
N VAL A 110 2.01 -1.29 8.92
CA VAL A 110 0.93 -1.70 8.02
C VAL A 110 1.28 -3.03 7.35
N VAL A 111 2.51 -3.20 6.87
CA VAL A 111 2.99 -4.47 6.29
C VAL A 111 2.82 -5.61 7.26
N LYS A 112 3.29 -5.45 8.50
CA LYS A 112 3.14 -6.49 9.54
C LYS A 112 1.69 -6.85 9.80
N ALA A 113 0.84 -5.85 9.93
CA ALA A 113 -0.58 -6.06 10.18
C ALA A 113 -1.29 -6.78 9.04
N MET A 114 -0.98 -6.43 7.78
CA MET A 114 -1.54 -7.10 6.60
C MET A 114 -1.12 -8.58 6.53
N LEU A 115 0.13 -8.88 6.87
CA LEU A 115 0.66 -10.25 6.84
C LEU A 115 0.10 -11.14 7.96
N THR A 116 -0.61 -10.59 8.93
CA THR A 116 -1.30 -11.42 9.94
C THR A 116 -2.52 -12.17 9.35
N HIS A 117 -3.05 -11.69 8.24
CA HIS A 117 -4.19 -12.35 7.60
C HIS A 117 -3.74 -13.69 6.99
N PRO A 118 -4.41 -14.83 7.33
CA PRO A 118 -3.94 -16.16 6.93
C PRO A 118 -3.92 -16.37 5.41
N LYS A 119 -4.77 -15.69 4.65
CA LYS A 119 -4.85 -15.82 3.19
C LYS A 119 -3.85 -14.94 2.45
N VAL A 120 -3.21 -13.99 3.10
CA VAL A 120 -2.27 -13.06 2.47
C VAL A 120 -0.89 -13.71 2.37
N ARG A 121 -0.36 -13.83 1.15
CA ARG A 121 0.98 -14.36 0.91
C ARG A 121 2.04 -13.31 0.88
N ALA A 122 1.75 -12.17 0.30
CA ALA A 122 2.67 -11.05 0.19
C ALA A 122 1.91 -9.75 0.22
N VAL A 123 2.62 -8.67 0.54
CA VAL A 123 2.06 -7.33 0.60
C VAL A 123 3.05 -6.31 0.07
N ARG A 124 2.54 -5.32 -0.64
CA ARG A 124 3.26 -4.09 -0.94
C ARG A 124 2.49 -2.93 -0.33
N VAL A 125 3.19 -2.09 0.42
CA VAL A 125 2.64 -0.87 1.02
C VAL A 125 3.51 0.30 0.62
N SER A 126 2.90 1.37 0.15
CA SER A 126 3.56 2.66 0.00
C SER A 126 2.84 3.73 0.80
N THR A 127 3.60 4.68 1.31
CA THR A 127 3.10 5.89 1.94
C THR A 127 3.71 7.09 1.25
N GLU A 128 2.91 8.12 0.99
CA GLU A 128 3.34 9.33 0.30
C GLU A 128 2.84 10.56 1.03
N LYS A 129 3.70 11.58 1.14
CA LYS A 129 3.36 12.92 1.60
C LYS A 129 3.32 13.85 0.39
N PRO A 130 2.14 14.28 -0.08
CA PRO A 130 2.07 15.13 -1.26
C PRO A 130 2.36 16.62 -0.99
N ASP A 131 2.38 17.05 0.27
CA ASP A 131 2.40 18.47 0.62
C ASP A 131 3.73 18.94 1.24
N VAL A 132 4.79 18.10 1.22
CA VAL A 132 6.08 18.44 1.85
C VAL A 132 6.89 19.42 1.01
N TYR A 133 7.00 19.15 -0.29
CA TYR A 133 7.79 19.96 -1.21
C TYR A 133 6.94 20.53 -2.33
N PRO A 134 7.11 21.82 -2.67
CA PRO A 134 6.33 22.44 -3.77
C PRO A 134 6.83 22.03 -5.16
N ASP A 135 8.02 21.48 -5.27
CA ASP A 135 8.70 21.17 -6.53
C ASP A 135 8.66 19.67 -6.91
N CYS A 136 7.86 18.86 -6.19
CA CYS A 136 7.62 17.46 -6.52
C CYS A 136 6.19 17.07 -6.20
N ASP A 137 5.71 15.95 -6.78
CA ASP A 137 4.35 15.47 -6.54
C ASP A 137 4.19 14.93 -5.12
N SER A 138 5.16 14.17 -4.66
CA SER A 138 5.14 13.58 -3.32
C SER A 138 6.51 13.06 -2.93
N VAL A 139 6.67 12.78 -1.65
CA VAL A 139 7.81 12.05 -1.10
C VAL A 139 7.31 10.90 -0.25
N GLY A 140 7.86 9.73 -0.45
CA GLY A 140 7.35 8.55 0.21
C GLY A 140 8.31 7.38 0.29
N VAL A 141 7.83 6.30 0.86
CA VAL A 141 8.54 5.03 0.99
C VAL A 141 7.64 3.89 0.56
N GLU A 142 8.24 2.83 0.08
CA GLU A 142 7.53 1.61 -0.32
C GLU A 142 8.25 0.39 0.24
N VAL A 143 7.48 -0.57 0.73
CA VAL A 143 7.98 -1.87 1.21
C VAL A 143 7.21 -2.97 0.50
N PHE A 144 7.92 -3.95 0.01
CA PHE A 144 7.37 -5.21 -0.48
C PHE A 144 7.90 -6.36 0.36
N ARG A 145 6.98 -7.22 0.83
CA ARG A 145 7.36 -8.33 1.69
C ARG A 145 6.53 -9.57 1.38
N ILE A 146 7.21 -10.71 1.28
CA ILE A 146 6.59 -12.02 1.16
C ILE A 146 6.55 -12.66 2.54
N LYS A 147 5.42 -13.25 2.90
CA LYS A 147 5.25 -13.94 4.18
C LYS A 147 6.23 -15.10 4.27
N ASP A 148 6.92 -15.18 5.40
CA ASP A 148 7.83 -16.28 5.66
C ASP A 148 7.05 -17.60 5.66
N ALA A 149 7.63 -18.64 5.06
CA ALA A 149 7.08 -19.98 5.14
C ALA A 149 7.12 -20.45 6.60
N ALA A 150 5.94 -20.75 7.13
CA ALA A 150 5.83 -21.32 8.48
C ALA A 150 6.38 -22.75 8.48
#